data_ba58bf8f034751f2f20b4975b549bc2e
#
_entry.id   ba58bf8f034751f2f20b4975b549bc2e
#
_cell.length_a   1.000
_cell.length_b   1.000
_cell.length_c   1.000
_cell.angle_alpha   90.00
_cell.angle_beta   90.00
_cell.angle_gamma   90.00
#
_symmetry.space_group_name_H-M   'P 1'
#
loop_
_entity.id
_entity.type
_entity.pdbx_description
1 polymer ?
#
loop_
_entity_poly.entity_id
_entity_poly.type
_entity_poly.pdbx_seq_one_letter_code
_entity_poly.pdbx_strand_id
1 'polypeptide(L)'
;MMNSLTRDPISVESLMRVVQSPERGGTCVFLGTVRNDGDVTGIEYSAYDEMAGTEITRMLDEARERWPAARVALQHRLGLIPVGEASIAIAAAAPHRAEAFAACRYVIEEVKQRLPVWKKELHADGTATWVDPSGKAVAGGLRDR
;
A
#
# COMPACT_ATOMS: atom_id res chain seq x y z
N MET A 1 5.18 -17.46 -3.77
CA MET A 1 5.60 -16.13 -3.30
C MET A 1 4.65 -15.09 -3.83
N MET A 2 4.31 -14.12 -3.01
CA MET A 2 3.35 -13.08 -3.38
C MET A 2 4.07 -11.88 -3.98
N ASN A 3 3.54 -11.37 -5.10
CA ASN A 3 4.04 -10.14 -5.68
C ASN A 3 3.60 -8.93 -4.87
N SER A 4 4.52 -7.97 -4.67
CA SER A 4 4.20 -6.76 -3.93
C SER A 4 3.30 -5.80 -4.71
N LEU A 5 3.26 -5.94 -6.03
CA LEU A 5 2.39 -5.13 -6.88
C LEU A 5 1.41 -6.05 -7.58
N THR A 6 0.16 -5.61 -7.67
CA THR A 6 -0.89 -6.40 -8.33
C THR A 6 -1.88 -5.48 -9.00
N ARG A 7 -2.55 -5.97 -10.02
CA ARG A 7 -3.68 -5.26 -10.63
C ARG A 7 -5.01 -5.94 -10.31
N ASP A 8 -4.93 -7.01 -9.53
CA ASP A 8 -6.11 -7.74 -9.06
C ASP A 8 -6.50 -7.25 -7.66
N PRO A 9 -7.72 -7.51 -7.21
CA PRO A 9 -8.13 -7.19 -5.85
C PRO A 9 -7.19 -7.84 -4.83
N ILE A 10 -6.87 -7.10 -3.77
CA ILE A 10 -5.95 -7.56 -2.74
C ILE A 10 -6.65 -8.57 -1.84
N SER A 11 -6.00 -9.69 -1.57
CA SER A 11 -6.47 -10.69 -0.62
C SER A 11 -5.71 -10.55 0.69
N VAL A 12 -6.38 -9.99 1.69
CA VAL A 12 -5.79 -9.84 3.03
C VAL A 12 -5.47 -11.20 3.63
N GLU A 13 -6.34 -12.19 3.40
CA GLU A 13 -6.13 -13.52 3.92
C GLU A 13 -4.84 -14.16 3.39
N SER A 14 -4.59 -14.01 2.09
CA SER A 14 -3.36 -14.52 1.49
C SER A 14 -2.13 -13.83 2.08
N LEU A 15 -2.25 -12.53 2.31
CA LEU A 15 -1.16 -11.76 2.87
C LEU A 15 -0.85 -12.22 4.29
N MET A 16 -1.86 -12.45 5.10
CA MET A 16 -1.70 -12.94 6.47
C MET A 16 -1.01 -14.29 6.51
N ARG A 17 -1.37 -15.20 5.59
CA ARG A 17 -0.73 -16.51 5.53
C ARG A 17 0.76 -16.43 5.30
N VAL A 18 1.21 -15.43 4.54
CA VAL A 18 2.63 -15.25 4.25
C VAL A 18 3.43 -14.96 5.51
N VAL A 19 2.84 -14.25 6.47
CA VAL A 19 3.59 -13.77 7.65
C VAL A 19 3.34 -14.61 8.90
N GLN A 20 2.24 -15.33 8.98
CA GLN A 20 1.87 -16.09 10.17
C GLN A 20 2.73 -17.34 10.34
N SER A 21 3.03 -17.70 11.57
CA SER A 21 3.69 -18.95 11.93
C SER A 21 3.38 -19.25 13.38
N PRO A 22 3.60 -20.52 13.82
CA PRO A 22 3.34 -20.87 15.21
C PRO A 22 4.14 -20.06 16.23
N GLU A 23 5.28 -19.51 15.84
CA GLU A 23 6.14 -18.72 16.72
C GLU A 23 5.74 -17.25 16.81
N ARG A 24 4.86 -16.80 15.94
CA ARG A 24 4.44 -15.40 15.88
C ARG A 24 3.01 -15.26 16.38
N GLY A 25 2.89 -14.86 17.65
CA GLY A 25 1.60 -14.79 18.32
C GLY A 25 0.79 -13.52 18.04
N GLY A 26 1.42 -12.51 17.45
CA GLY A 26 0.73 -11.25 17.16
C GLY A 26 0.82 -10.90 15.67
N THR A 27 -0.33 -10.66 15.04
CA THR A 27 -0.40 -10.24 13.64
C THR A 27 -1.19 -8.93 13.56
N CYS A 28 -0.58 -7.94 12.91
CA CYS A 28 -1.20 -6.64 12.68
C CYS A 28 -1.39 -6.45 11.18
N VAL A 29 -2.56 -5.97 10.78
CA VAL A 29 -2.83 -5.67 9.37
C VAL A 29 -3.25 -4.22 9.25
N PHE A 30 -2.62 -3.51 8.33
CA PHE A 30 -3.09 -2.22 7.88
C PHE A 30 -3.74 -2.40 6.51
N LEU A 31 -4.96 -1.92 6.35
CA LEU A 31 -5.68 -1.97 5.09
C LEU A 31 -6.06 -0.56 4.70
N GLY A 32 -5.51 -0.08 3.58
CA GLY A 32 -5.88 1.22 3.04
C GLY A 32 -6.88 1.04 1.92
N THR A 33 -8.02 1.70 2.03
CA THR A 33 -9.07 1.61 1.01
C THR A 33 -9.29 2.97 0.36
N VAL A 34 -9.84 2.95 -0.85
CA VAL A 34 -10.16 4.19 -1.55
C VAL A 34 -11.38 4.81 -0.87
N ARG A 35 -11.19 6.02 -0.36
CA ARG A 35 -12.20 6.71 0.44
C ARG A 35 -13.10 7.56 -0.44
N ASN A 36 -14.37 7.61 -0.07
CA ASN A 36 -15.32 8.50 -0.73
C ASN A 36 -15.17 9.92 -0.15
N ASP A 37 -14.32 10.71 -0.79
CA ASP A 37 -14.12 12.12 -0.41
C ASP A 37 -14.98 12.98 -1.31
N GLY A 38 -16.21 13.21 -0.89
CA GLY A 38 -17.13 14.02 -1.68
C GLY A 38 -17.59 13.32 -2.95
N ASP A 39 -17.03 13.71 -4.08
CA ASP A 39 -17.45 13.19 -5.38
C ASP A 39 -16.45 12.20 -5.98
N VAL A 40 -15.47 11.74 -5.24
CA VAL A 40 -14.52 10.74 -5.74
C VAL A 40 -15.22 9.40 -5.92
N THR A 41 -15.11 8.82 -7.11
CA THR A 41 -15.70 7.52 -7.42
C THR A 41 -14.66 6.40 -7.46
N GLY A 42 -13.40 6.76 -7.64
CA GLY A 42 -12.31 5.80 -7.68
C GLY A 42 -10.99 6.52 -7.84
N ILE A 43 -9.92 5.77 -7.71
CA ILE A 43 -8.57 6.28 -7.92
C ILE A 43 -7.85 5.33 -8.87
N GLU A 44 -7.20 5.89 -9.87
CA GLU A 44 -6.31 5.14 -10.73
C GLU A 44 -4.89 5.32 -10.26
N TYR A 45 -4.27 4.22 -9.84
CA TYR A 45 -2.88 4.22 -9.39
C TYR A 45 -1.96 3.75 -10.49
N SER A 46 -0.84 4.46 -10.66
CA SER A 46 0.17 4.08 -11.65
C SER A 46 1.57 4.24 -11.07
N ALA A 47 2.49 3.45 -11.57
CA ALA A 47 3.89 3.48 -11.15
C ALA A 47 4.74 2.83 -12.21
N TYR A 48 6.04 3.09 -12.15
CA TYR A 48 7.00 2.25 -12.86
C TYR A 48 7.21 1.01 -11.98
N ASP A 49 6.70 -0.13 -12.44
CA ASP A 49 6.64 -1.36 -11.62
C ASP A 49 7.99 -1.73 -11.03
N GLU A 50 9.05 -1.67 -11.84
CA GLU A 50 10.38 -2.06 -11.39
C GLU A 50 10.89 -1.14 -10.28
N MET A 51 10.73 0.16 -10.45
CA MET A 51 11.18 1.14 -9.45
C MET A 51 10.37 1.00 -8.15
N ALA A 52 9.07 0.85 -8.26
CA ALA A 52 8.20 0.69 -7.11
C ALA A 52 8.51 -0.61 -6.37
N GLY A 53 8.70 -1.70 -7.12
CA GLY A 53 9.06 -2.99 -6.52
C GLY A 53 10.38 -2.95 -5.77
N THR A 54 11.38 -2.28 -6.33
CA THR A 54 12.67 -2.12 -5.67
C THR A 54 12.53 -1.34 -4.36
N GLU A 55 11.76 -0.27 -4.38
CA GLU A 55 11.55 0.53 -3.18
C GLU A 55 10.81 -0.24 -2.10
N ILE A 56 9.80 -1.02 -2.48
CA ILE A 56 9.09 -1.88 -1.52
C ILE A 56 10.04 -2.88 -0.88
N THR A 57 10.90 -3.52 -1.69
CA THR A 57 11.87 -4.48 -1.16
C THR A 57 12.79 -3.84 -0.14
N ARG A 58 13.25 -2.62 -0.42
CA ARG A 58 14.09 -1.88 0.52
C ARG A 58 13.38 -1.62 1.85
N MET A 59 12.13 -1.19 1.78
CA MET A 59 11.35 -0.90 2.99
C MET A 59 11.14 -2.16 3.83
N LEU A 60 10.84 -3.28 3.18
CA LEU A 60 10.67 -4.55 3.89
C LEU A 60 11.97 -5.03 4.51
N ASP A 61 13.10 -4.85 3.81
CA ASP A 61 14.41 -5.22 4.36
C ASP A 61 14.75 -4.35 5.56
N GLU A 62 14.46 -3.06 5.52
CA GLU A 62 14.68 -2.16 6.64
C GLU A 62 13.87 -2.59 7.86
N ALA A 63 12.62 -2.98 7.64
CA ALA A 63 11.78 -3.46 8.73
C ALA A 63 12.34 -4.75 9.33
N ARG A 64 12.86 -5.64 8.50
CA ARG A 64 13.48 -6.87 8.98
C ARG A 64 14.71 -6.59 9.81
N GLU A 65 15.50 -5.60 9.45
CA GLU A 65 16.68 -5.21 10.22
C GLU A 65 16.31 -4.63 11.59
N ARG A 66 15.24 -3.84 11.63
CA ARG A 66 14.80 -3.22 12.88
C ARG A 66 14.11 -4.21 13.82
N TRP A 67 13.34 -5.13 13.25
CA TRP A 67 12.57 -6.12 14.01
C TRP A 67 12.82 -7.50 13.43
N PRO A 68 13.99 -8.11 13.72
CA PRO A 68 14.36 -9.39 13.08
C PRO A 68 13.38 -10.52 13.34
N ALA A 69 12.64 -10.48 14.44
CA ALA A 69 11.66 -11.52 14.75
C ALA A 69 10.33 -11.31 14.05
N ALA A 70 10.13 -10.15 13.44
CA ALA A 70 8.91 -9.86 12.72
C ALA A 70 9.04 -10.27 11.26
N ARG A 71 7.90 -10.65 10.67
CA ARG A 71 7.81 -10.88 9.25
C ARG A 71 6.74 -9.93 8.69
N VAL A 72 7.08 -9.23 7.62
CA VAL A 72 6.17 -8.25 7.03
C VAL A 72 5.98 -8.58 5.56
N ALA A 73 4.74 -8.47 5.11
CA ALA A 73 4.39 -8.59 3.71
C ALA A 73 3.53 -7.39 3.33
N LEU A 74 3.65 -6.96 2.08
CA LEU A 74 2.93 -5.81 1.56
C LEU A 74 2.44 -6.12 0.16
N GLN A 75 1.23 -5.64 -0.15
CA GLN A 75 0.74 -5.66 -1.51
C GLN A 75 0.09 -4.33 -1.83
N HIS A 76 0.48 -3.72 -2.94
CA HIS A 76 -0.11 -2.49 -3.45
C HIS A 76 -0.78 -2.78 -4.78
N ARG A 77 -2.03 -2.32 -4.93
CA ARG A 77 -2.78 -2.51 -6.16
C ARG A 77 -2.55 -1.31 -7.07
N LEU A 78 -2.37 -1.57 -8.35
CA LEU A 78 -2.27 -0.57 -9.40
C LEU A 78 -3.47 -0.69 -10.31
N GLY A 79 -3.70 0.35 -11.11
CA GLY A 79 -4.85 0.43 -11.98
C GLY A 79 -6.02 1.14 -11.31
N LEU A 80 -7.19 0.99 -11.88
CA LEU A 80 -8.39 1.66 -11.37
C LEU A 80 -8.97 0.90 -10.18
N ILE A 81 -9.10 1.60 -9.07
CA ILE A 81 -9.63 1.03 -7.83
C ILE A 81 -10.86 1.82 -7.42
N PRO A 82 -12.04 1.18 -7.40
CA PRO A 82 -13.26 1.87 -6.96
C PRO A 82 -13.23 2.22 -5.48
N VAL A 83 -14.04 3.20 -5.11
CA VAL A 83 -14.27 3.54 -3.71
C VAL A 83 -14.67 2.29 -2.92
N GLY A 84 -14.08 2.13 -1.74
CA GLY A 84 -14.35 1.01 -0.85
C GLY A 84 -13.43 -0.18 -1.02
N GLU A 85 -12.69 -0.24 -2.13
CA GLU A 85 -11.76 -1.34 -2.36
C GLU A 85 -10.35 -0.97 -1.90
N ALA A 86 -9.56 -1.99 -1.56
CA ALA A 86 -8.23 -1.77 -1.00
C ALA A 86 -7.21 -1.39 -2.06
N SER A 87 -6.43 -0.37 -1.77
CA SER A 87 -5.28 0.01 -2.60
C SER A 87 -3.98 -0.57 -2.05
N ILE A 88 -3.91 -0.80 -0.75
CA ILE A 88 -2.71 -1.34 -0.11
C ILE A 88 -3.11 -2.19 1.09
N ALA A 89 -2.36 -3.25 1.32
CA ALA A 89 -2.46 -4.01 2.55
C ALA A 89 -1.05 -4.35 3.03
N ILE A 90 -0.85 -4.27 4.33
CA ILE A 90 0.41 -4.62 4.99
C ILE A 90 0.06 -5.54 6.13
N ALA A 91 0.72 -6.70 6.18
CA ALA A 91 0.58 -7.62 7.30
C ALA A 91 1.93 -7.78 7.98
N ALA A 92 1.95 -7.66 9.29
CA ALA A 92 3.16 -7.84 10.09
C ALA A 92 2.87 -8.80 11.22
N ALA A 93 3.66 -9.85 11.34
CA ALA A 93 3.52 -10.82 12.42
C ALA A 93 4.83 -10.92 13.19
N ALA A 94 4.72 -11.01 14.50
CA ALA A 94 5.87 -11.11 15.39
C ALA A 94 5.49 -11.95 16.61
N PRO A 95 6.47 -12.43 17.41
CA PRO A 95 6.13 -13.17 18.62
C PRO A 95 5.19 -12.41 19.54
N HIS A 96 5.37 -11.08 19.64
CA HIS A 96 4.54 -10.25 20.52
C HIS A 96 4.01 -9.05 19.75
N ARG A 97 2.90 -8.48 20.25
CA ARG A 97 2.18 -7.41 19.56
C ARG A 97 2.97 -6.12 19.35
N ALA A 98 3.88 -5.80 20.28
CA ALA A 98 4.62 -4.54 20.18
C ALA A 98 5.40 -4.45 18.87
N GLU A 99 6.12 -5.50 18.52
CA GLU A 99 6.90 -5.51 17.28
C GLU A 99 6.01 -5.62 16.06
N ALA A 100 4.89 -6.35 16.16
CA ALA A 100 3.95 -6.44 15.04
C ALA A 100 3.37 -5.07 14.71
N PHE A 101 2.91 -4.32 15.71
CA PHE A 101 2.42 -2.97 15.50
C PHE A 101 3.50 -2.04 14.98
N ALA A 102 4.71 -2.11 15.58
CA ALA A 102 5.80 -1.22 15.19
C ALA A 102 6.23 -1.45 13.75
N ALA A 103 6.40 -2.70 13.36
CA ALA A 103 6.82 -3.04 11.99
C ALA A 103 5.77 -2.65 10.96
N CYS A 104 4.49 -2.91 11.25
CA CYS A 104 3.40 -2.55 10.36
C CYS A 104 3.34 -1.03 10.17
N ARG A 105 3.42 -0.28 11.27
CA ARG A 105 3.39 1.18 11.21
C ARG A 105 4.59 1.74 10.45
N TYR A 106 5.77 1.20 10.72
CA TYR A 106 6.97 1.65 10.02
C TYR A 106 6.80 1.54 8.51
N VAL A 107 6.33 0.38 8.04
CA VAL A 107 6.21 0.15 6.61
C VAL A 107 5.18 1.09 5.98
N ILE A 108 4.00 1.27 6.59
CA ILE A 108 3.01 2.17 5.98
C ILE A 108 3.50 3.62 5.97
N GLU A 109 4.19 4.06 7.04
CA GLU A 109 4.72 5.43 7.07
C GLU A 109 5.78 5.62 5.98
N GLU A 110 6.66 4.64 5.78
CA GLU A 110 7.68 4.71 4.73
C GLU A 110 7.06 4.68 3.34
N VAL A 111 6.03 3.85 3.14
CA VAL A 111 5.31 3.81 1.86
C VAL A 111 4.75 5.18 1.51
N LYS A 112 4.15 5.86 2.48
CA LYS A 112 3.56 7.18 2.24
C LYS A 112 4.59 8.23 1.88
N GLN A 113 5.82 8.07 2.32
CA GLN A 113 6.89 9.04 2.04
C GLN A 113 7.70 8.69 0.80
N ARG A 114 7.86 7.39 0.49
CA ARG A 114 8.89 6.94 -0.45
C ARG A 114 8.38 6.23 -1.69
N LEU A 115 7.17 5.63 -1.62
CA LEU A 115 6.72 4.83 -2.75
C LEU A 115 6.34 5.72 -3.93
N PRO A 116 7.01 5.57 -5.10
CA PRO A 116 6.76 6.44 -6.25
C PRO A 116 5.51 6.00 -7.01
N VAL A 117 4.35 6.32 -6.44
CA VAL A 117 3.05 5.98 -7.03
C VAL A 117 2.28 7.26 -7.30
N TRP A 118 1.76 7.38 -8.52
CA TRP A 118 0.90 8.48 -8.93
C TRP A 118 -0.55 8.08 -8.75
N LYS A 119 -1.39 9.04 -8.38
CA LYS A 119 -2.83 8.84 -8.20
C LYS A 119 -3.59 9.76 -9.14
N LYS A 120 -4.61 9.21 -9.78
CA LYS A 120 -5.55 10.00 -10.56
C LYS A 120 -6.92 9.80 -9.92
N GLU A 121 -7.38 10.82 -9.19
CA GLU A 121 -8.70 10.77 -8.56
C GLU A 121 -9.76 11.05 -9.59
N LEU A 122 -10.73 10.15 -9.71
CA LEU A 122 -11.82 10.27 -10.64
C LEU A 122 -13.05 10.80 -9.92
N HIS A 123 -13.72 11.78 -10.53
CA HIS A 123 -14.85 12.45 -9.91
C HIS A 123 -16.15 12.09 -10.63
N ALA A 124 -17.27 12.22 -9.91
CA ALA A 124 -18.58 11.84 -10.42
C ALA A 124 -18.98 12.65 -11.65
N ASP A 125 -18.47 13.87 -11.80
CA ASP A 125 -18.78 14.73 -12.95
C ASP A 125 -17.91 14.43 -14.18
N GLY A 126 -17.07 13.41 -14.11
CA GLY A 126 -16.20 13.01 -15.22
C GLY A 126 -14.84 13.69 -15.22
N THR A 127 -14.60 14.62 -14.30
CA THR A 127 -13.28 15.23 -14.19
C THR A 127 -12.34 14.34 -13.39
N ALA A 128 -11.05 14.68 -13.43
CA ALA A 128 -10.02 13.93 -12.72
C ALA A 128 -8.99 14.90 -12.14
N THR A 129 -8.40 14.50 -11.01
CA THR A 129 -7.34 15.26 -10.35
C THR A 129 -6.13 14.37 -10.19
N TRP A 130 -5.00 14.80 -10.73
CA TRP A 130 -3.74 14.10 -10.53
C TRP A 130 -3.11 14.50 -9.20
N VAL A 131 -2.60 13.50 -8.49
CA VAL A 131 -1.88 13.67 -7.23
C VAL A 131 -0.51 13.02 -7.39
N ASP A 132 0.55 13.78 -7.11
CA ASP A 132 1.90 13.26 -7.28
C ASP A 132 2.29 12.33 -6.12
N PRO A 133 3.46 11.66 -6.20
CA PRO A 133 3.87 10.74 -5.12
C PRO A 133 4.02 11.40 -3.76
N SER A 134 4.19 12.73 -3.70
CA SER A 134 4.27 13.44 -2.42
C SER A 134 2.90 13.66 -1.78
N GLY A 135 1.83 13.36 -2.49
CA GLY A 135 0.46 13.57 -2.00
C GLY A 135 -0.12 14.91 -2.37
N LYS A 136 0.58 15.70 -3.18
CA LYS A 136 0.10 17.02 -3.58
C LYS A 136 -0.61 16.96 -4.91
N ALA A 137 -1.75 17.66 -5.00
CA ALA A 137 -2.43 17.82 -6.27
C ALA A 137 -1.52 18.51 -7.27
N VAL A 138 -1.47 17.99 -8.48
CA VAL A 138 -0.64 18.55 -9.52
C VAL A 138 -1.47 19.51 -10.34
N ALA A 139 -1.02 20.76 -10.39
CA ALA A 139 -1.76 21.82 -11.05
C ALA A 139 -1.79 21.63 -12.56
N GLY A 140 -2.83 22.16 -13.14
CA GLY A 140 -2.88 22.35 -14.58
C GLY A 140 -3.06 21.07 -15.35
N GLY A 141 -2.35 20.98 -16.41
CA GLY A 141 -2.57 20.07 -17.47
C GLY A 141 -2.53 18.61 -17.17
N LEU A 142 -2.24 18.28 -15.97
CA LEU A 142 -2.11 16.88 -15.65
C LEU A 142 -3.40 16.12 -15.72
N ARG A 143 -4.47 16.83 -15.69
CA ARG A 143 -5.79 16.28 -15.83
C ARG A 143 -6.04 15.56 -17.13
N ASP A 144 -5.31 15.82 -18.14
CA ASP A 144 -5.58 15.26 -19.47
C ASP A 144 -4.71 14.07 -19.81
N ARG A 145 -3.97 13.57 -18.88
CA ARG A 145 -3.13 12.42 -19.13
C ARG A 145 -3.81 11.11 -18.87
#